data_80724e66715485bfa076fb0ee820238f
#
_entry.id   80724e66715485bfa076fb0ee820238f
#
_cell.length_a   1.000
_cell.length_b   1.000
_cell.length_c   1.000
_cell.angle_alpha   90.00
_cell.angle_beta   90.00
_cell.angle_gamma   90.00
#
_symmetry.space_group_name_H-M   'P 1'
#
loop_
_entity.id
_entity.type
_entity.pdbx_description
1 polymer ?
#
loop_
_entity_poly.entity_id
_entity_poly.type
_entity_poly.pdbx_seq_one_letter_code
_entity_poly.pdbx_strand_id
1 'polypeptide(L)'
;MSPHLNIEVPLRPAKSAATSIQDIPRTLNGLPDELLLRIIEQLSAQRDLYATCLVSRRMNKVADPVLYKSIAFDEPHHHLTFSKSLITRPRRGSLIESIHVDYPGSELSDFMHMNHSPVSNRIIDPFSRTISSMSNLEHLKISVPESLCKGIGTLFNGPFDLACLRSCSLFYQCEDDGYWDLQDNIQVFSHPTLESLTIQKARLDERGFDSLEKPSETDLRVLHLIECDINDDALSDILLHPDALKEISITQLETPYPPLEEAPKYVEDYILALPQHSIESITIDFPSLRGKNALRLREFEALKTLKIRDYQLFGQASPRLHSVGFPPILEILHFLNRIGQDEEIAELLAYTIENKEIVARSIRQMVVANEEHDLPWVIEEACAKSEFQLQFG
;
A
#
# COMPACT_ATOMS: atom_id res chain seq x y z
N MET A 1 25.34 89.25 -41.59
CA MET A 1 26.73 88.70 -41.68
C MET A 1 26.96 87.85 -40.44
N SER A 2 26.86 86.59 -40.57
CA SER A 2 27.14 85.61 -39.47
C SER A 2 28.04 84.47 -40.05
N PRO A 3 29.15 84.15 -39.40
CA PRO A 3 29.98 83.04 -39.90
C PRO A 3 29.50 81.73 -39.33
N HIS A 4 29.42 80.75 -40.21
CA HIS A 4 29.19 79.33 -39.86
C HIS A 4 30.45 78.75 -39.24
N LEU A 5 30.31 78.15 -38.05
CA LEU A 5 31.32 77.30 -37.43
C LEU A 5 30.98 75.84 -37.75
N ASN A 6 31.81 75.24 -38.61
CA ASN A 6 31.84 73.78 -38.80
C ASN A 6 32.59 73.13 -37.63
N ILE A 7 31.89 72.30 -36.86
CA ILE A 7 32.51 71.41 -35.87
C ILE A 7 32.52 70.02 -36.46
N GLU A 8 33.66 69.56 -36.89
CA GLU A 8 33.89 68.13 -37.18
C GLU A 8 34.04 67.29 -35.89
N VAL A 9 33.08 66.41 -35.72
CA VAL A 9 33.14 65.40 -34.61
C VAL A 9 33.91 64.14 -35.10
N PRO A 10 34.99 63.79 -34.49
CA PRO A 10 35.71 62.55 -34.90
C PRO A 10 34.91 61.29 -34.50
N LEU A 11 34.55 60.49 -35.50
CA LEU A 11 33.99 59.16 -35.34
C LEU A 11 35.03 58.23 -34.61
N ARG A 12 34.72 57.91 -33.35
CA ARG A 12 35.44 56.80 -32.64
C ARG A 12 35.07 55.47 -33.27
N PRO A 13 36.03 54.58 -33.55
CA PRO A 13 35.75 53.25 -34.05
C PRO A 13 35.00 52.45 -32.95
N ALA A 14 33.87 51.88 -33.34
CA ALA A 14 33.10 50.97 -32.50
C ALA A 14 33.99 49.77 -32.12
N LYS A 15 34.32 49.62 -30.83
CA LYS A 15 34.91 48.41 -30.33
C LYS A 15 33.87 47.29 -30.48
N SER A 16 34.12 46.38 -31.43
CA SER A 16 33.48 45.09 -31.54
C SER A 16 33.58 44.41 -30.17
N ALA A 17 32.48 44.35 -29.43
CA ALA A 17 32.37 43.46 -28.29
C ALA A 17 32.34 42.06 -28.83
N ALA A 18 33.50 41.44 -28.90
CA ALA A 18 33.59 39.99 -28.99
C ALA A 18 32.95 39.45 -27.71
N THR A 19 31.71 39.00 -27.84
CA THR A 19 31.02 38.22 -26.82
C THR A 19 31.90 36.97 -26.65
N SER A 20 32.72 36.95 -25.58
CA SER A 20 33.44 35.78 -25.18
C SER A 20 32.33 34.75 -24.90
N ILE A 21 32.22 33.72 -25.72
CA ILE A 21 31.53 32.48 -25.39
C ILE A 21 32.28 32.01 -24.16
N GLN A 22 31.68 32.26 -22.97
CA GLN A 22 32.18 31.71 -21.72
C GLN A 22 32.27 30.23 -21.94
N ASP A 23 33.45 29.69 -21.79
CA ASP A 23 33.71 28.25 -21.82
C ASP A 23 32.70 27.56 -20.93
N ILE A 24 31.72 26.91 -21.52
CA ILE A 24 30.78 26.05 -20.82
C ILE A 24 31.63 25.00 -20.11
N PRO A 25 31.59 24.93 -18.81
CA PRO A 25 32.44 24.00 -18.08
C PRO A 25 32.14 22.57 -18.51
N ARG A 26 33.10 21.92 -19.16
CA ARG A 26 32.98 20.55 -19.67
C ARG A 26 33.05 19.49 -18.58
N THR A 27 32.92 19.89 -17.31
CA THR A 27 33.01 18.99 -16.15
C THR A 27 31.71 19.05 -15.36
N LEU A 28 31.32 17.94 -14.73
CA LEU A 28 30.17 17.85 -13.83
C LEU A 28 30.19 18.95 -12.77
N ASN A 29 31.37 19.31 -12.25
CA ASN A 29 31.51 20.37 -11.27
C ASN A 29 31.15 21.77 -11.74
N GLY A 30 31.03 21.97 -13.05
CA GLY A 30 30.60 23.24 -13.64
C GLY A 30 29.08 23.37 -13.84
N LEU A 31 28.30 22.30 -13.63
CA LEU A 31 26.87 22.36 -13.75
C LEU A 31 26.24 23.11 -12.56
N PRO A 32 25.11 23.81 -12.72
CA PRO A 32 24.30 24.33 -11.63
C PRO A 32 23.85 23.21 -10.68
N ASP A 33 23.61 23.54 -9.40
CA ASP A 33 23.20 22.56 -8.37
C ASP A 33 21.88 21.87 -8.74
N GLU A 34 20.96 22.55 -9.42
CA GLU A 34 19.68 22.03 -9.87
C GLU A 34 19.84 20.90 -10.92
N LEU A 35 20.81 21.04 -11.83
CA LEU A 35 21.11 20.01 -12.81
C LEU A 35 21.86 18.84 -12.18
N LEU A 36 22.76 19.11 -11.24
CA LEU A 36 23.43 18.08 -10.47
C LEU A 36 22.41 17.27 -9.64
N LEU A 37 21.47 17.92 -8.99
CA LEU A 37 20.40 17.27 -8.25
C LEU A 37 19.60 16.32 -9.14
N ARG A 38 19.13 16.79 -10.31
CA ARG A 38 18.41 15.93 -11.26
C ARG A 38 19.19 14.71 -11.74
N ILE A 39 20.51 14.85 -11.89
CA ILE A 39 21.37 13.73 -12.26
C ILE A 39 21.49 12.75 -11.08
N ILE A 40 21.66 13.26 -9.87
CA ILE A 40 21.81 12.46 -8.65
C ILE A 40 20.50 11.72 -8.32
N GLU A 41 19.36 12.32 -8.56
CA GLU A 41 18.03 11.69 -8.40
C GLU A 41 17.81 10.46 -9.32
N GLN A 42 18.60 10.31 -10.39
CA GLN A 42 18.55 9.12 -11.24
C GLN A 42 19.36 7.93 -10.66
N LEU A 43 20.13 8.16 -9.60
CA LEU A 43 20.87 7.10 -8.93
C LEU A 43 19.92 6.34 -7.99
N SER A 44 19.61 5.10 -8.33
CA SER A 44 18.73 4.24 -7.54
C SER A 44 19.44 3.52 -6.39
N ALA A 45 20.75 3.29 -6.51
CA ALA A 45 21.52 2.56 -5.52
C ALA A 45 22.03 3.49 -4.41
N GLN A 46 21.68 3.19 -3.17
CA GLN A 46 22.12 3.94 -1.98
C GLN A 46 23.65 4.04 -1.86
N ARG A 47 24.35 2.96 -2.30
CA ARG A 47 25.82 2.93 -2.35
C ARG A 47 26.38 4.00 -3.26
N ASP A 48 25.77 4.24 -4.42
CA ASP A 48 26.23 5.23 -5.39
C ASP A 48 25.95 6.66 -4.89
N LEU A 49 24.81 6.87 -4.25
CA LEU A 49 24.49 8.12 -3.57
C LEU A 49 25.50 8.42 -2.46
N TYR A 50 25.81 7.42 -1.63
CA TYR A 50 26.82 7.56 -0.59
C TYR A 50 28.20 7.87 -1.18
N ALA A 51 28.63 7.15 -2.24
CA ALA A 51 29.89 7.42 -2.93
C ALA A 51 29.92 8.86 -3.49
N THR A 52 28.80 9.33 -4.04
CA THR A 52 28.66 10.70 -4.54
C THR A 52 28.85 11.73 -3.44
N CYS A 53 28.31 11.47 -2.24
CA CYS A 53 28.50 12.33 -1.07
C CYS A 53 29.98 12.48 -0.66
N LEU A 54 30.83 11.51 -0.98
CA LEU A 54 32.25 11.52 -0.63
C LEU A 54 33.13 12.23 -1.66
N VAL A 55 32.63 12.55 -2.85
CA VAL A 55 33.43 13.17 -3.94
C VAL A 55 33.90 14.58 -3.58
N SER A 56 33.02 15.44 -3.06
CA SER A 56 33.35 16.79 -2.67
C SER A 56 32.31 17.37 -1.71
N ARG A 57 32.66 18.47 -1.00
CA ARG A 57 31.72 19.17 -0.12
C ARG A 57 30.46 19.67 -0.86
N ARG A 58 30.61 20.08 -2.14
CA ARG A 58 29.51 20.52 -2.97
C ARG A 58 28.61 19.34 -3.35
N MET A 59 29.18 18.24 -3.82
CA MET A 59 28.43 17.02 -4.14
C MET A 59 27.74 16.46 -2.89
N ASN A 60 28.39 16.48 -1.73
CA ASN A 60 27.77 16.08 -0.48
C ASN A 60 26.54 16.92 -0.17
N LYS A 61 26.60 18.26 -0.32
CA LYS A 61 25.47 19.15 -0.07
C LYS A 61 24.28 18.88 -0.96
N VAL A 62 24.52 18.50 -2.23
CA VAL A 62 23.46 18.22 -3.20
C VAL A 62 22.93 16.78 -3.06
N ALA A 63 23.80 15.81 -2.76
CA ALA A 63 23.44 14.39 -2.68
C ALA A 63 22.88 13.98 -1.30
N ASP A 64 23.26 14.65 -0.20
CA ASP A 64 22.79 14.30 1.16
C ASP A 64 21.25 14.29 1.28
N PRO A 65 20.49 15.26 0.75
CA PRO A 65 19.04 15.20 0.74
C PRO A 65 18.48 13.98 -0.02
N VAL A 66 19.07 13.63 -1.16
CA VAL A 66 18.62 12.48 -1.95
C VAL A 66 18.95 11.16 -1.24
N LEU A 67 20.13 11.07 -0.63
CA LEU A 67 20.55 9.90 0.15
C LEU A 67 19.61 9.60 1.33
N TYR A 68 19.10 10.64 2.00
CA TYR A 68 18.20 10.48 3.14
C TYR A 68 16.72 10.44 2.77
N LYS A 69 16.34 10.67 1.52
CA LYS A 69 14.95 10.68 1.07
C LYS A 69 14.25 9.34 1.30
N SER A 70 14.92 8.23 0.98
CA SER A 70 14.40 6.87 1.18
C SER A 70 15.44 6.02 1.90
N ILE A 71 15.03 5.41 3.00
CA ILE A 71 15.89 4.61 3.86
C ILE A 71 15.32 3.21 4.01
N ALA A 72 16.16 2.21 3.77
CA ALA A 72 15.84 0.81 4.02
C ALA A 72 16.79 0.25 5.09
N PHE A 73 16.21 -0.53 6.00
CA PHE A 73 16.93 -1.27 7.02
C PHE A 73 16.65 -2.75 6.85
N ASP A 74 17.67 -3.52 6.65
CA ASP A 74 17.69 -4.97 6.51
C ASP A 74 18.35 -5.69 7.69
N GLU A 75 18.88 -4.93 8.65
CA GLU A 75 19.53 -5.44 9.85
C GLU A 75 19.17 -4.59 11.10
N PRO A 76 18.93 -5.24 12.26
CA PRO A 76 18.48 -4.56 13.48
C PRO A 76 19.42 -3.45 13.95
N HIS A 77 20.73 -3.63 13.84
CA HIS A 77 21.69 -2.66 14.35
C HIS A 77 21.76 -1.36 13.51
N HIS A 78 21.33 -1.43 12.23
CA HIS A 78 21.30 -0.26 11.35
C HIS A 78 20.29 0.77 11.85
N HIS A 79 19.08 0.37 12.23
CA HIS A 79 18.09 1.32 12.71
C HIS A 79 18.47 1.95 14.06
N LEU A 80 19.14 1.20 14.97
CA LEU A 80 19.63 1.74 16.23
C LEU A 80 20.71 2.79 16.02
N THR A 81 21.62 2.53 15.08
CA THR A 81 22.69 3.48 14.71
C THR A 81 22.09 4.73 14.05
N PHE A 82 21.09 4.54 13.19
CA PHE A 82 20.38 5.62 12.55
C PHE A 82 19.63 6.50 13.57
N SER A 83 18.88 5.91 14.51
CA SER A 83 18.20 6.64 15.57
C SER A 83 19.16 7.52 16.37
N LYS A 84 20.35 6.99 16.73
CA LYS A 84 21.40 7.77 17.38
C LYS A 84 21.91 8.92 16.50
N SER A 85 22.02 8.69 15.19
CA SER A 85 22.47 9.72 14.24
C SER A 85 21.47 10.85 14.09
N LEU A 86 20.16 10.57 14.14
CA LEU A 86 19.11 11.59 14.10
C LEU A 86 19.08 12.45 15.37
N ILE A 87 19.32 11.86 16.54
CA ILE A 87 19.47 12.63 17.80
C ILE A 87 20.57 13.69 17.66
N THR A 88 21.68 13.33 16.99
CA THR A 88 22.80 14.26 16.78
C THR A 88 22.58 15.26 15.65
N ARG A 89 21.73 14.92 14.68
CA ARG A 89 21.45 15.72 13.48
C ARG A 89 19.95 15.72 13.15
N PRO A 90 19.10 16.33 13.99
CA PRO A 90 17.64 16.24 13.87
C PRO A 90 17.09 16.80 12.55
N ARG A 91 17.79 17.78 11.93
CA ARG A 91 17.40 18.33 10.63
C ARG A 91 17.34 17.29 9.50
N ARG A 92 18.01 16.14 9.65
CA ARG A 92 17.93 15.06 8.66
C ARG A 92 16.60 14.33 8.71
N GLY A 93 15.91 14.32 9.84
CA GLY A 93 14.58 13.76 9.96
C GLY A 93 13.58 14.34 8.95
N SER A 94 13.65 15.66 8.70
CA SER A 94 12.76 16.31 7.72
C SER A 94 13.12 16.06 6.24
N LEU A 95 14.21 15.35 5.95
CA LEU A 95 14.56 14.96 4.57
C LEU A 95 13.96 13.60 4.19
N ILE A 96 13.47 12.85 5.19
CA ILE A 96 13.03 11.47 5.03
C ILE A 96 11.57 11.46 4.59
N GLU A 97 11.31 10.89 3.43
CA GLU A 97 9.98 10.70 2.86
C GLU A 97 9.54 9.23 2.92
N SER A 98 10.50 8.29 2.94
CA SER A 98 10.19 6.85 2.95
C SER A 98 11.10 6.08 3.89
N ILE A 99 10.50 5.21 4.70
CA ILE A 99 11.20 4.23 5.54
C ILE A 99 10.68 2.83 5.26
N HIS A 100 11.62 1.93 5.06
CA HIS A 100 11.37 0.51 4.93
C HIS A 100 12.25 -0.24 5.93
N VAL A 101 11.61 -0.92 6.86
CA VAL A 101 12.27 -1.76 7.88
C VAL A 101 11.86 -3.20 7.62
N ASP A 102 12.78 -4.03 7.15
CA ASP A 102 12.52 -5.41 6.77
C ASP A 102 13.64 -6.31 7.26
N TYR A 103 13.34 -7.12 8.28
CA TYR A 103 14.30 -8.03 8.89
C TYR A 103 13.88 -9.47 8.67
N PRO A 104 14.74 -10.35 8.11
CA PRO A 104 14.45 -11.75 7.96
C PRO A 104 14.15 -12.42 9.32
N GLY A 105 13.15 -13.29 9.35
CA GLY A 105 12.73 -13.98 10.58
C GLY A 105 13.80 -14.90 11.21
N SER A 106 14.82 -15.30 10.45
CA SER A 106 15.95 -16.12 10.93
C SER A 106 16.88 -15.41 11.91
N GLU A 107 16.79 -14.07 12.03
CA GLU A 107 17.66 -13.26 12.89
C GLU A 107 17.04 -12.96 14.27
N LEU A 108 15.86 -13.52 14.57
CA LEU A 108 15.19 -13.38 15.85
C LEU A 108 16.09 -13.77 17.03
N SER A 109 16.84 -14.87 16.90
CA SER A 109 17.77 -15.34 17.93
C SER A 109 18.90 -14.36 18.22
N ASP A 110 19.46 -13.75 17.20
CA ASP A 110 20.56 -12.80 17.32
C ASP A 110 20.09 -11.48 17.95
N PHE A 111 18.85 -11.08 17.67
CA PHE A 111 18.24 -9.90 18.26
C PHE A 111 17.94 -10.07 19.76
N MET A 112 17.46 -11.25 20.18
CA MET A 112 17.24 -11.55 21.59
C MET A 112 18.55 -11.52 22.39
N HIS A 113 19.66 -11.95 21.79
CA HIS A 113 20.99 -11.86 22.42
C HIS A 113 21.50 -10.42 22.56
N MET A 114 21.15 -9.50 21.64
CA MET A 114 21.51 -8.09 21.76
C MET A 114 20.79 -7.37 22.90
N ASN A 115 19.54 -7.75 23.19
CA ASN A 115 18.75 -7.16 24.29
C ASN A 115 19.20 -7.64 25.67
N HIS A 116 19.93 -8.75 25.78
CA HIS A 116 20.45 -9.28 27.05
C HIS A 116 21.87 -8.83 27.37
N SER A 117 22.46 -7.91 26.62
CA SER A 117 23.75 -7.33 27.00
C SER A 117 23.60 -6.50 28.28
N PRO A 118 24.29 -6.85 29.39
CA PRO A 118 24.12 -6.24 30.71
C PRO A 118 24.58 -4.76 30.78
N VAL A 119 25.02 -4.19 29.67
CA VAL A 119 25.56 -2.83 29.61
C VAL A 119 24.49 -1.77 29.28
N SER A 120 23.28 -2.16 28.92
CA SER A 120 22.26 -1.21 28.45
C SER A 120 21.02 -1.15 29.34
N ASN A 121 21.17 -0.72 30.59
CA ASN A 121 20.09 -0.08 31.36
C ASN A 121 19.70 1.31 30.79
N ARG A 122 20.17 1.67 29.62
CA ARG A 122 19.70 2.86 28.91
C ARG A 122 18.42 2.48 28.20
N ILE A 123 17.32 3.11 28.61
CA ILE A 123 16.06 3.13 27.89
C ILE A 123 16.40 3.38 26.43
N ILE A 124 16.30 2.33 25.59
CA ILE A 124 16.42 2.46 24.13
C ILE A 124 15.26 3.35 23.75
N ASP A 125 15.55 4.50 23.19
CA ASP A 125 14.50 5.41 22.73
C ASP A 125 13.65 4.65 21.72
N PRO A 126 12.33 4.51 21.94
CA PRO A 126 11.49 3.74 21.04
C PRO A 126 11.63 4.26 19.61
N PHE A 127 11.69 3.36 18.65
CA PHE A 127 11.82 3.73 17.23
C PHE A 127 10.67 4.63 16.76
N SER A 128 9.50 4.51 17.38
CA SER A 128 8.36 5.41 17.16
C SER A 128 8.71 6.87 17.38
N ARG A 129 9.48 7.21 18.45
CA ARG A 129 9.93 8.59 18.68
C ARG A 129 10.86 9.08 17.60
N THR A 130 11.69 8.18 17.07
CA THR A 130 12.57 8.50 15.95
C THR A 130 11.76 8.78 14.69
N ILE A 131 10.75 7.95 14.41
CA ILE A 131 9.82 8.14 13.29
C ILE A 131 9.00 9.42 13.47
N SER A 132 8.44 9.70 14.64
CA SER A 132 7.69 10.94 14.91
C SER A 132 8.50 12.22 14.70
N SER A 133 9.83 12.13 14.71
CA SER A 133 10.70 13.27 14.35
C SER A 133 10.79 13.55 12.84
N MET A 134 10.20 12.67 12.00
CA MET A 134 10.26 12.74 10.53
C MET A 134 9.02 13.43 9.99
N SER A 135 9.02 14.75 10.00
CA SER A 135 7.84 15.56 9.63
C SER A 135 7.34 15.39 8.20
N ASN A 136 8.16 14.86 7.30
CA ASN A 136 7.85 14.69 5.88
C ASN A 136 7.73 13.21 5.46
N LEU A 137 7.59 12.30 6.43
CA LEU A 137 7.44 10.87 6.14
C LEU A 137 6.11 10.61 5.44
N GLU A 138 6.17 10.13 4.20
CA GLU A 138 5.01 9.81 3.37
C GLU A 138 4.76 8.29 3.31
N HIS A 139 5.82 7.48 3.38
CA HIS A 139 5.73 6.03 3.21
C HIS A 139 6.45 5.30 4.35
N LEU A 140 5.69 4.44 5.05
CA LEU A 140 6.20 3.62 6.15
C LEU A 140 5.90 2.14 5.87
N LYS A 141 6.95 1.31 5.80
CA LYS A 141 6.81 -0.15 5.77
C LYS A 141 7.61 -0.76 6.89
N ILE A 142 6.95 -1.55 7.72
CA ILE A 142 7.54 -2.30 8.83
C ILE A 142 7.22 -3.78 8.65
N SER A 143 8.27 -4.61 8.61
CA SER A 143 8.21 -6.06 8.51
C SER A 143 9.32 -6.60 9.41
N VAL A 144 8.99 -6.87 10.67
CA VAL A 144 9.99 -7.18 11.71
C VAL A 144 9.45 -8.22 12.70
N PRO A 145 10.33 -8.91 13.46
CA PRO A 145 9.90 -9.75 14.55
C PRO A 145 9.07 -9.01 15.60
N GLU A 146 8.05 -9.65 16.17
CA GLU A 146 7.17 -9.08 17.20
C GLU A 146 7.95 -8.61 18.44
N SER A 147 9.04 -9.28 18.79
CA SER A 147 9.93 -8.88 19.89
C SER A 147 10.47 -7.45 19.73
N LEU A 148 10.51 -6.91 18.50
CA LEU A 148 10.86 -5.54 18.18
C LEU A 148 9.68 -4.57 18.32
N CYS A 149 8.47 -5.03 18.30
CA CYS A 149 7.28 -4.19 18.47
C CYS A 149 7.39 -3.36 19.76
N LYS A 150 7.85 -3.97 20.85
CA LYS A 150 8.12 -3.28 22.12
C LYS A 150 9.28 -2.26 22.05
N GLY A 151 10.24 -2.50 21.17
CA GLY A 151 11.38 -1.59 20.92
C GLY A 151 11.05 -0.47 19.95
N ILE A 152 10.15 -0.71 19.01
CA ILE A 152 9.62 0.28 18.07
C ILE A 152 8.62 1.20 18.79
N GLY A 153 7.83 0.64 19.71
CA GLY A 153 6.83 1.37 20.48
C GLY A 153 5.54 1.63 19.70
N THR A 154 4.63 2.36 20.31
CA THR A 154 3.37 2.76 19.70
C THR A 154 3.63 3.80 18.60
N LEU A 155 3.17 3.53 17.37
CA LEU A 155 3.38 4.44 16.22
C LEU A 155 2.22 5.41 16.23
N PHE A 156 1.24 5.54 16.25
CA PHE A 156 0.15 6.48 16.07
C PHE A 156 -0.39 6.96 17.43
N ASN A 157 0.37 7.81 18.13
CA ASN A 157 -0.04 8.30 19.45
C ASN A 157 -1.11 9.41 19.40
N GLY A 158 -1.47 9.83 18.19
CA GLY A 158 -2.50 10.84 17.99
C GLY A 158 -2.67 11.19 16.51
N PRO A 159 -3.75 11.92 16.16
CA PRO A 159 -4.09 12.20 14.77
C PRO A 159 -3.10 13.14 14.05
N PHE A 160 -2.17 13.75 14.77
CA PHE A 160 -1.16 14.66 14.20
C PHE A 160 0.22 14.01 14.08
N ASP A 161 0.41 12.80 14.63
CA ASP A 161 1.64 12.06 14.40
C ASP A 161 1.72 11.67 12.92
N LEU A 162 2.91 11.83 12.33
CA LEU A 162 3.15 11.50 10.93
C LEU A 162 2.17 12.20 9.94
N ALA A 163 1.92 13.48 10.15
CA ALA A 163 0.91 14.26 9.41
C ALA A 163 1.05 14.26 7.88
N CYS A 164 2.17 13.79 7.33
CA CYS A 164 2.39 13.63 5.88
C CYS A 164 2.25 12.18 5.42
N LEU A 165 1.94 11.22 6.32
CA LEU A 165 1.91 9.81 5.99
C LEU A 165 0.77 9.48 5.03
N ARG A 166 1.12 8.91 3.88
CA ARG A 166 0.18 8.49 2.82
C ARG A 166 0.04 6.98 2.71
N SER A 167 1.13 6.23 2.97
CA SER A 167 1.05 4.78 2.95
C SER A 167 1.70 4.16 4.17
N CYS A 168 1.04 3.15 4.73
CA CYS A 168 1.52 2.38 5.86
C CYS A 168 1.35 0.89 5.60
N SER A 169 2.41 0.11 5.88
CA SER A 169 2.36 -1.34 5.84
C SER A 169 2.97 -1.90 7.11
N LEU A 170 2.21 -2.70 7.84
CA LEU A 170 2.59 -3.26 9.13
C LEU A 170 2.55 -4.78 9.11
N PHE A 171 3.67 -5.38 9.48
CA PHE A 171 3.80 -6.80 9.72
C PHE A 171 4.77 -7.02 10.89
N TYR A 172 4.29 -7.69 11.94
CA TYR A 172 5.11 -8.15 13.05
C TYR A 172 5.10 -9.67 13.09
N GLN A 173 6.23 -10.28 12.82
CA GLN A 173 6.35 -11.73 12.78
C GLN A 173 6.46 -12.31 14.21
N CYS A 174 5.48 -13.09 14.62
CA CYS A 174 5.50 -13.85 15.87
C CYS A 174 6.45 -15.04 15.79
N GLU A 175 7.04 -15.46 16.94
CA GLU A 175 7.98 -16.60 17.01
C GLU A 175 7.33 -17.93 16.61
N ASP A 176 6.05 -18.11 16.96
CA ASP A 176 5.24 -19.29 16.65
C ASP A 176 4.47 -19.18 15.33
N ASP A 177 4.83 -18.20 14.48
CA ASP A 177 4.11 -17.86 13.26
C ASP A 177 2.65 -17.42 13.51
N GLY A 178 2.35 -16.98 14.73
CA GLY A 178 1.05 -16.55 15.19
C GLY A 178 0.61 -15.18 14.65
N TYR A 179 -0.51 -14.68 15.21
CA TYR A 179 -1.03 -13.37 14.91
C TYR A 179 -0.53 -12.36 15.95
N TRP A 180 0.04 -11.24 15.51
CA TRP A 180 0.42 -10.15 16.41
C TRP A 180 -0.78 -9.27 16.76
N ASP A 181 -0.77 -8.69 17.96
CA ASP A 181 -1.87 -7.86 18.44
C ASP A 181 -1.76 -6.43 17.90
N LEU A 182 -2.77 -5.99 17.14
CA LEU A 182 -2.81 -4.65 16.57
C LEU A 182 -3.18 -3.56 17.58
N GLN A 183 -3.69 -3.90 18.76
CA GLN A 183 -4.26 -2.95 19.73
C GLN A 183 -3.38 -1.71 19.97
N ASP A 184 -2.07 -1.87 20.06
CA ASP A 184 -1.13 -0.76 20.27
C ASP A 184 -1.05 0.22 19.08
N ASN A 185 -1.50 -0.20 17.88
CA ASN A 185 -1.44 0.57 16.65
C ASN A 185 -2.83 0.81 16.02
N ILE A 186 -3.90 0.60 16.76
CA ILE A 186 -5.30 0.71 16.27
C ILE A 186 -5.60 2.10 15.69
N GLN A 187 -4.93 3.15 16.17
CA GLN A 187 -5.08 4.52 15.70
C GLN A 187 -4.74 4.71 14.21
N VAL A 188 -4.09 3.72 13.58
CA VAL A 188 -3.78 3.76 12.13
C VAL A 188 -5.04 3.89 11.28
N PHE A 189 -6.17 3.31 11.71
CA PHE A 189 -7.43 3.38 10.98
C PHE A 189 -8.08 4.77 10.99
N SER A 190 -7.79 5.58 12.00
CA SER A 190 -8.31 6.95 12.14
C SER A 190 -7.33 8.01 11.61
N HIS A 191 -6.22 7.61 10.98
CA HIS A 191 -5.20 8.55 10.51
C HIS A 191 -5.74 9.39 9.33
N PRO A 192 -5.75 10.73 9.43
CA PRO A 192 -6.48 11.58 8.49
C PRO A 192 -5.89 11.65 7.08
N THR A 193 -4.56 11.50 6.93
CA THR A 193 -3.86 11.67 5.64
C THR A 193 -3.47 10.35 4.98
N LEU A 194 -3.78 9.21 5.63
CA LEU A 194 -3.39 7.91 5.11
C LEU A 194 -4.27 7.52 3.92
N GLU A 195 -3.63 7.29 2.77
CA GLU A 195 -4.30 6.89 1.52
C GLU A 195 -4.31 5.37 1.33
N SER A 196 -3.28 4.67 1.83
CA SER A 196 -3.12 3.23 1.66
C SER A 196 -2.64 2.57 2.95
N LEU A 197 -3.36 1.52 3.37
CA LEU A 197 -3.04 0.73 4.56
C LEU A 197 -2.95 -0.75 4.20
N THR A 198 -1.85 -1.39 4.59
CA THR A 198 -1.68 -2.84 4.52
C THR A 198 -1.35 -3.38 5.90
N ILE A 199 -2.12 -4.33 6.37
CA ILE A 199 -1.88 -5.03 7.63
C ILE A 199 -1.76 -6.52 7.31
N GLN A 200 -0.70 -7.15 7.80
CA GLN A 200 -0.45 -8.55 7.57
C GLN A 200 -0.32 -9.32 8.87
N LYS A 201 -1.00 -10.47 8.95
CA LYS A 201 -0.94 -11.44 10.04
C LYS A 201 -1.23 -10.86 11.42
N ALA A 202 -2.15 -9.88 11.50
CA ALA A 202 -2.57 -9.26 12.74
C ALA A 202 -3.84 -9.92 13.28
N ARG A 203 -3.99 -9.89 14.60
CA ARG A 203 -5.27 -10.12 15.26
C ARG A 203 -6.03 -8.81 15.33
N LEU A 204 -7.24 -8.84 14.81
CA LEU A 204 -8.16 -7.71 14.71
C LEU A 204 -9.46 -8.10 15.42
N ASP A 205 -9.65 -7.60 16.61
CA ASP A 205 -10.85 -7.77 17.39
C ASP A 205 -11.44 -6.40 17.77
N GLU A 206 -12.57 -6.37 18.46
CA GLU A 206 -13.30 -5.16 18.86
C GLU A 206 -12.53 -4.26 19.84
N ARG A 207 -11.44 -4.76 20.44
CA ARG A 207 -10.67 -4.02 21.45
C ARG A 207 -10.04 -2.76 20.88
N GLY A 208 -10.32 -1.65 21.47
CA GLY A 208 -9.74 -0.36 21.13
C GLY A 208 -10.53 0.46 20.11
N PHE A 209 -11.44 -0.12 19.33
CA PHE A 209 -12.27 0.63 18.38
C PHE A 209 -13.22 1.61 19.08
N ASP A 210 -13.80 1.24 20.23
CA ASP A 210 -14.64 2.12 21.05
C ASP A 210 -13.94 3.43 21.47
N SER A 211 -12.62 3.42 21.54
CA SER A 211 -11.80 4.57 21.92
C SER A 211 -11.31 5.40 20.72
N LEU A 212 -11.55 4.93 19.49
CA LEU A 212 -11.17 5.64 18.28
C LEU A 212 -12.14 6.80 18.02
N GLU A 213 -11.60 8.01 18.00
CA GLU A 213 -12.35 9.14 17.48
C GLU A 213 -12.42 9.01 15.95
N LYS A 214 -13.63 8.82 15.42
CA LYS A 214 -13.83 8.85 13.96
C LYS A 214 -13.46 10.24 13.45
N PRO A 215 -12.42 10.38 12.61
CA PRO A 215 -12.11 11.67 12.00
C PRO A 215 -13.29 12.12 11.11
N SER A 216 -13.46 13.41 10.96
CA SER A 216 -14.51 13.98 10.11
C SER A 216 -14.33 13.62 8.64
N GLU A 217 -13.10 13.36 8.23
CA GLU A 217 -12.70 12.97 6.87
C GLU A 217 -11.48 12.05 6.95
N THR A 218 -11.47 10.99 6.14
CA THR A 218 -10.32 10.11 5.96
C THR A 218 -9.96 10.04 4.48
N ASP A 219 -8.66 10.05 4.19
CA ASP A 219 -8.17 9.89 2.81
C ASP A 219 -7.95 8.41 2.42
N LEU A 220 -8.31 7.46 3.29
CA LEU A 220 -8.05 6.03 3.07
C LEU A 220 -8.84 5.51 1.85
N ARG A 221 -8.09 5.14 0.81
CA ARG A 221 -8.60 4.66 -0.47
C ARG A 221 -8.29 3.18 -0.72
N VAL A 222 -7.21 2.69 -0.13
CA VAL A 222 -6.74 1.31 -0.34
C VAL A 222 -6.54 0.64 1.01
N LEU A 223 -7.24 -0.47 1.24
CA LEU A 223 -7.14 -1.27 2.45
C LEU A 223 -6.85 -2.72 2.11
N HIS A 224 -5.71 -3.24 2.58
CA HIS A 224 -5.33 -4.64 2.43
C HIS A 224 -5.17 -5.28 3.81
N LEU A 225 -5.95 -6.33 4.06
CA LEU A 225 -5.88 -7.18 5.25
C LEU A 225 -5.44 -8.57 4.80
N ILE A 226 -4.17 -8.91 5.06
CA ILE A 226 -3.52 -10.11 4.52
C ILE A 226 -3.30 -11.10 5.65
N GLU A 227 -3.89 -12.30 5.53
CA GLU A 227 -3.76 -13.39 6.51
C GLU A 227 -4.06 -12.96 7.96
N CYS A 228 -4.99 -12.03 8.16
CA CYS A 228 -5.34 -11.54 9.49
C CYS A 228 -6.40 -12.44 10.15
N ASP A 229 -6.32 -12.56 11.49
CA ASP A 229 -7.39 -13.13 12.33
C ASP A 229 -8.38 -12.00 12.67
N ILE A 230 -9.50 -11.98 11.97
CA ILE A 230 -10.47 -10.87 12.04
C ILE A 230 -11.81 -11.43 12.48
N ASN A 231 -12.46 -10.83 13.50
CA ASN A 231 -13.83 -11.15 13.83
C ASN A 231 -14.82 -10.20 13.13
N ASP A 232 -16.11 -10.55 13.17
CA ASP A 232 -17.19 -9.81 12.50
C ASP A 232 -17.30 -8.36 13.00
N ASP A 233 -17.17 -8.14 14.32
CA ASP A 233 -17.32 -6.82 14.94
C ASP A 233 -16.16 -5.89 14.55
N ALA A 234 -14.91 -6.37 14.64
CA ALA A 234 -13.74 -5.59 14.26
C ALA A 234 -13.77 -5.15 12.79
N LEU A 235 -14.21 -6.03 11.88
CA LEU A 235 -14.25 -5.64 10.47
C LEU A 235 -15.36 -4.62 10.21
N SER A 236 -16.50 -4.75 10.86
CA SER A 236 -17.56 -3.75 10.81
C SER A 236 -17.05 -2.39 11.25
N ASP A 237 -16.34 -2.33 12.39
CA ASP A 237 -15.75 -1.10 12.91
C ASP A 237 -14.70 -0.51 11.96
N ILE A 238 -13.79 -1.34 11.43
CA ILE A 238 -12.78 -0.90 10.46
C ILE A 238 -13.43 -0.25 9.23
N LEU A 239 -14.47 -0.86 8.69
CA LEU A 239 -15.13 -0.40 7.47
C LEU A 239 -16.01 0.84 7.67
N LEU A 240 -16.34 1.20 8.90
CA LEU A 240 -17.05 2.44 9.23
C LEU A 240 -16.17 3.70 9.11
N HIS A 241 -14.83 3.55 9.12
CA HIS A 241 -13.93 4.70 9.13
C HIS A 241 -13.70 5.32 7.74
N PRO A 242 -13.42 4.58 6.65
CA PRO A 242 -13.08 5.17 5.36
C PRO A 242 -14.33 5.56 4.56
N ASP A 243 -14.51 6.86 4.33
CA ASP A 243 -15.67 7.37 3.57
C ASP A 243 -15.47 7.24 2.03
N ALA A 244 -14.23 7.14 1.55
CA ALA A 244 -13.88 7.16 0.13
C ALA A 244 -13.01 5.94 -0.31
N LEU A 245 -13.24 4.78 0.33
CA LEU A 245 -12.51 3.56 -0.01
C LEU A 245 -12.76 3.16 -1.47
N LYS A 246 -11.67 2.92 -2.21
CA LYS A 246 -11.71 2.52 -3.62
C LYS A 246 -11.32 1.06 -3.83
N GLU A 247 -10.44 0.56 -2.99
CA GLU A 247 -9.92 -0.81 -3.09
C GLU A 247 -9.90 -1.46 -1.73
N ILE A 248 -10.44 -2.67 -1.65
CA ILE A 248 -10.31 -3.54 -0.49
C ILE A 248 -9.81 -4.92 -0.92
N SER A 249 -8.86 -5.45 -0.16
CA SER A 249 -8.39 -6.82 -0.30
C SER A 249 -8.35 -7.50 1.06
N ILE A 250 -9.12 -8.57 1.23
CA ILE A 250 -9.13 -9.40 2.43
C ILE A 250 -8.74 -10.81 1.99
N THR A 251 -7.58 -11.27 2.43
CA THR A 251 -7.06 -12.57 2.04
C THR A 251 -6.72 -13.43 3.25
N GLN A 252 -6.99 -14.73 3.16
CA GLN A 252 -6.63 -15.72 4.17
C GLN A 252 -6.29 -17.06 3.51
N LEU A 253 -5.43 -17.82 4.13
CA LEU A 253 -5.07 -19.15 3.68
C LEU A 253 -6.25 -20.15 3.83
N GLU A 254 -6.26 -21.22 3.06
CA GLU A 254 -7.28 -22.28 3.19
C GLU A 254 -7.23 -22.95 4.56
N THR A 255 -6.04 -23.12 5.09
CA THR A 255 -5.78 -23.68 6.43
C THR A 255 -4.90 -22.68 7.19
N PRO A 256 -5.50 -21.66 7.81
CA PRO A 256 -4.74 -20.67 8.56
C PRO A 256 -4.04 -21.33 9.78
N TYR A 257 -2.81 -20.87 10.02
CA TYR A 257 -2.04 -21.29 11.18
C TYR A 257 -1.46 -20.05 11.90
N PRO A 258 -1.74 -19.91 13.22
CA PRO A 258 -2.70 -20.67 14.02
C PRO A 258 -4.14 -20.61 13.47
N PRO A 259 -5.05 -21.51 13.90
CA PRO A 259 -6.45 -21.41 13.54
C PRO A 259 -7.03 -20.07 13.99
N LEU A 260 -7.99 -19.55 13.23
CA LEU A 260 -8.70 -18.32 13.58
C LEU A 260 -9.44 -18.52 14.91
N GLU A 261 -9.42 -17.51 15.78
CA GLU A 261 -10.07 -17.57 17.09
C GLU A 261 -11.59 -17.51 16.92
N GLU A 262 -12.07 -16.53 16.19
CA GLU A 262 -13.47 -16.34 15.80
C GLU A 262 -13.56 -16.08 14.31
N ALA A 263 -13.63 -17.16 13.52
CA ALA A 263 -13.75 -17.01 12.08
C ALA A 263 -15.06 -16.26 11.73
N PRO A 264 -14.99 -15.23 10.90
CA PRO A 264 -16.16 -14.53 10.39
C PRO A 264 -17.05 -15.50 9.61
N LYS A 265 -18.37 -15.29 9.69
CA LYS A 265 -19.34 -16.28 9.20
C LYS A 265 -19.74 -16.07 7.75
N TYR A 266 -20.14 -14.87 7.40
CA TYR A 266 -20.80 -14.61 6.12
C TYR A 266 -20.20 -13.42 5.40
N VAL A 267 -19.97 -13.60 4.09
CA VAL A 267 -19.42 -12.55 3.22
C VAL A 267 -20.36 -11.36 3.05
N GLU A 268 -21.66 -11.58 3.17
CA GLU A 268 -22.67 -10.53 3.01
C GLU A 268 -22.48 -9.38 4.00
N ASP A 269 -22.11 -9.69 5.23
CA ASP A 269 -21.96 -8.71 6.29
C ASP A 269 -20.81 -7.73 5.98
N TYR A 270 -19.75 -8.21 5.34
CA TYR A 270 -18.62 -7.40 4.89
C TYR A 270 -18.96 -6.54 3.68
N ILE A 271 -19.62 -7.13 2.69
CA ILE A 271 -20.00 -6.41 1.47
C ILE A 271 -20.96 -5.27 1.79
N LEU A 272 -21.92 -5.49 2.73
CA LEU A 272 -22.89 -4.45 3.10
C LEU A 272 -22.26 -3.25 3.82
N ALA A 273 -21.12 -3.44 4.49
CA ALA A 273 -20.41 -2.37 5.19
C ALA A 273 -19.56 -1.49 4.24
N LEU A 274 -19.32 -1.93 2.99
CA LEU A 274 -18.48 -1.19 2.05
C LEU A 274 -19.18 0.07 1.50
N PRO A 275 -18.42 1.16 1.23
CA PRO A 275 -18.97 2.36 0.63
C PRO A 275 -19.35 2.14 -0.84
N GLN A 276 -20.63 1.95 -1.11
CA GLN A 276 -21.16 1.53 -2.42
C GLN A 276 -20.84 2.50 -3.56
N HIS A 277 -20.72 3.80 -3.27
CA HIS A 277 -20.52 4.84 -4.27
C HIS A 277 -19.05 5.01 -4.73
N SER A 278 -18.08 4.58 -3.91
CA SER A 278 -16.65 4.84 -4.17
C SER A 278 -15.83 3.62 -4.49
N ILE A 279 -16.28 2.43 -4.07
CA ILE A 279 -15.49 1.20 -4.20
C ILE A 279 -15.37 0.77 -5.67
N GLU A 280 -14.14 0.66 -6.15
CA GLU A 280 -13.81 0.30 -7.53
C GLU A 280 -13.31 -1.16 -7.66
N SER A 281 -12.68 -1.69 -6.59
CA SER A 281 -12.07 -3.03 -6.58
C SER A 281 -12.33 -3.75 -5.26
N ILE A 282 -12.85 -4.96 -5.33
CA ILE A 282 -13.08 -5.85 -4.19
C ILE A 282 -12.35 -7.16 -4.44
N THR A 283 -11.50 -7.57 -3.49
CA THR A 283 -10.86 -8.89 -3.45
C THR A 283 -11.18 -9.54 -2.12
N ILE A 284 -11.90 -10.67 -2.13
CA ILE A 284 -12.18 -11.49 -0.96
C ILE A 284 -11.72 -12.91 -1.23
N ASP A 285 -10.50 -13.21 -0.81
CA ASP A 285 -9.92 -14.55 -0.83
C ASP A 285 -9.84 -15.10 0.59
N PHE A 286 -10.98 -15.42 1.16
CA PHE A 286 -11.12 -15.86 2.54
C PHE A 286 -11.94 -17.17 2.57
N PRO A 287 -11.29 -18.34 2.47
CA PRO A 287 -11.95 -19.62 2.22
C PRO A 287 -12.98 -20.05 3.26
N SER A 288 -12.74 -19.75 4.55
CA SER A 288 -13.67 -20.08 5.64
C SER A 288 -14.94 -19.21 5.66
N LEU A 289 -14.90 -18.06 4.98
CA LEU A 289 -16.01 -17.13 4.89
C LEU A 289 -17.06 -17.67 3.92
N ARG A 290 -18.29 -17.88 4.39
CA ARG A 290 -19.36 -18.51 3.60
C ARG A 290 -20.26 -17.46 2.96
N GLY A 291 -20.87 -17.81 1.85
CA GLY A 291 -22.00 -17.08 1.28
C GLY A 291 -23.30 -17.73 1.75
N LYS A 292 -24.06 -17.07 2.61
CA LYS A 292 -25.39 -17.57 2.99
C LYS A 292 -26.39 -17.40 1.87
N ASN A 293 -26.36 -16.21 1.26
CA ASN A 293 -27.24 -15.83 0.16
C ASN A 293 -26.41 -15.26 -1.00
N ALA A 294 -27.02 -15.18 -2.19
CA ALA A 294 -26.41 -14.47 -3.32
C ALA A 294 -26.18 -12.98 -2.97
N LEU A 295 -25.01 -12.48 -3.33
CA LEU A 295 -24.63 -11.11 -3.06
C LEU A 295 -25.45 -10.09 -3.85
N ARG A 296 -25.80 -8.97 -3.22
CA ARG A 296 -26.49 -7.83 -3.83
C ARG A 296 -25.45 -6.78 -4.22
N LEU A 297 -24.94 -6.87 -5.44
CA LEU A 297 -23.84 -6.02 -5.87
C LEU A 297 -24.25 -4.89 -6.82
N ARG A 298 -25.50 -4.85 -7.29
CA ARG A 298 -25.94 -3.84 -8.26
C ARG A 298 -25.83 -2.40 -7.76
N GLU A 299 -25.90 -2.20 -6.44
CA GLU A 299 -25.81 -0.89 -5.81
C GLU A 299 -24.37 -0.34 -5.83
N PHE A 300 -23.39 -1.16 -6.16
CA PHE A 300 -21.99 -0.75 -6.29
C PHE A 300 -21.73 -0.11 -7.65
N GLU A 301 -22.11 1.15 -7.78
CA GLU A 301 -22.10 1.87 -9.06
C GLU A 301 -20.69 2.08 -9.63
N ALA A 302 -19.66 2.14 -8.77
CA ALA A 302 -18.27 2.36 -9.17
C ALA A 302 -17.46 1.06 -9.35
N LEU A 303 -18.01 -0.12 -9.03
CA LEU A 303 -17.26 -1.38 -8.97
C LEU A 303 -16.90 -1.89 -10.38
N LYS A 304 -15.57 -1.95 -10.64
CA LYS A 304 -14.98 -2.40 -11.90
C LYS A 304 -14.38 -3.80 -11.81
N THR A 305 -13.82 -4.16 -10.66
CA THR A 305 -13.13 -5.43 -10.43
C THR A 305 -13.67 -6.14 -9.22
N LEU A 306 -14.08 -7.38 -9.41
CA LEU A 306 -14.52 -8.27 -8.34
C LEU A 306 -13.72 -9.57 -8.40
N LYS A 307 -12.98 -9.86 -7.33
CA LYS A 307 -12.26 -11.13 -7.13
C LYS A 307 -12.84 -11.82 -5.90
N ILE A 308 -13.47 -12.97 -6.10
CA ILE A 308 -14.25 -13.63 -5.06
C ILE A 308 -14.38 -15.12 -5.38
N ARG A 309 -14.74 -15.92 -4.39
CA ARG A 309 -15.06 -17.34 -4.62
C ARG A 309 -16.50 -17.50 -5.12
N ASP A 310 -16.74 -18.47 -5.96
CA ASP A 310 -18.05 -18.70 -6.61
C ASP A 310 -19.19 -18.87 -5.60
N TYR A 311 -18.99 -19.70 -4.57
CA TYR A 311 -19.98 -19.95 -3.52
C TYR A 311 -20.24 -18.70 -2.63
N GLN A 312 -19.27 -17.77 -2.54
CA GLN A 312 -19.47 -16.49 -1.84
C GLN A 312 -20.35 -15.55 -2.67
N LEU A 313 -20.20 -15.57 -3.98
CA LEU A 313 -20.98 -14.75 -4.90
C LEU A 313 -22.43 -15.24 -5.04
N PHE A 314 -22.60 -16.52 -5.29
CA PHE A 314 -23.93 -17.12 -5.59
C PHE A 314 -24.67 -17.62 -4.34
N GLY A 315 -23.98 -17.78 -3.21
CA GLY A 315 -24.53 -18.36 -1.97
C GLY A 315 -24.47 -19.90 -1.98
N GLN A 316 -24.28 -20.49 -0.80
CA GLN A 316 -24.15 -21.95 -0.65
C GLN A 316 -25.50 -22.66 -0.37
N ALA A 317 -26.38 -22.01 0.40
CA ALA A 317 -27.61 -22.66 0.86
C ALA A 317 -28.67 -22.83 -0.25
N SER A 318 -28.69 -21.92 -1.21
CA SER A 318 -29.55 -21.94 -2.38
C SER A 318 -28.86 -21.08 -3.46
N PRO A 319 -27.94 -21.68 -4.22
CA PRO A 319 -27.19 -20.95 -5.23
C PRO A 319 -28.13 -20.26 -6.22
N ARG A 320 -27.93 -18.97 -6.42
CA ARG A 320 -28.72 -18.19 -7.37
C ARG A 320 -27.98 -16.93 -7.80
N LEU A 321 -28.30 -16.47 -8.99
CA LEU A 321 -27.98 -15.11 -9.37
C LEU A 321 -29.03 -14.17 -8.75
N HIS A 322 -28.57 -13.13 -8.02
CA HIS A 322 -29.53 -12.16 -7.50
C HIS A 322 -30.29 -11.46 -8.64
N SER A 323 -31.61 -11.33 -8.51
CA SER A 323 -32.51 -10.82 -9.56
C SER A 323 -32.14 -9.44 -10.14
N VAL A 324 -31.32 -8.67 -9.42
CA VAL A 324 -30.85 -7.36 -9.87
C VAL A 324 -29.55 -7.41 -10.67
N GLY A 325 -28.89 -8.57 -10.80
CA GLY A 325 -27.69 -8.78 -11.61
C GLY A 325 -26.42 -8.20 -11.02
N PHE A 326 -25.40 -8.08 -11.87
CA PHE A 326 -24.07 -7.56 -11.52
C PHE A 326 -24.03 -6.02 -11.49
N PRO A 327 -22.98 -5.44 -10.89
CA PRO A 327 -22.71 -4.01 -10.97
C PRO A 327 -22.70 -3.49 -12.40
N PRO A 328 -23.22 -2.26 -12.64
CA PRO A 328 -23.44 -1.77 -14.02
C PRO A 328 -22.16 -1.57 -14.83
N ILE A 329 -21.03 -1.34 -14.17
CA ILE A 329 -19.73 -1.11 -14.81
C ILE A 329 -18.69 -2.16 -14.48
N LEU A 330 -19.08 -3.33 -13.96
CA LEU A 330 -18.16 -4.42 -13.64
C LEU A 330 -17.48 -4.92 -14.92
N GLU A 331 -16.16 -4.74 -15.01
CA GLU A 331 -15.36 -5.13 -16.18
C GLU A 331 -14.68 -6.48 -15.98
N ILE A 332 -14.20 -6.75 -14.76
CA ILE A 332 -13.42 -7.94 -14.41
C ILE A 332 -14.12 -8.72 -13.30
N LEU A 333 -14.47 -9.96 -13.60
CA LEU A 333 -14.91 -10.93 -12.61
C LEU A 333 -13.88 -12.07 -12.52
N HIS A 334 -13.32 -12.27 -11.33
CA HIS A 334 -12.30 -13.29 -11.12
C HIS A 334 -12.75 -14.25 -10.02
N PHE A 335 -12.88 -15.52 -10.35
CA PHE A 335 -13.13 -16.57 -9.37
C PHE A 335 -11.83 -17.13 -8.83
N LEU A 336 -11.65 -17.02 -7.51
CA LEU A 336 -10.41 -17.37 -6.81
C LEU A 336 -10.32 -18.85 -6.43
N ASN A 337 -11.39 -19.61 -6.65
CA ASN A 337 -11.44 -21.06 -6.49
C ASN A 337 -11.75 -21.74 -7.83
N ARG A 338 -11.49 -23.04 -7.89
CA ARG A 338 -11.89 -23.86 -9.04
C ARG A 338 -13.42 -23.92 -9.13
N ILE A 339 -13.94 -23.63 -10.30
CA ILE A 339 -15.37 -23.68 -10.59
C ILE A 339 -15.76 -25.11 -10.93
N GLY A 340 -17.00 -25.49 -10.59
CA GLY A 340 -17.58 -26.78 -10.98
C GLY A 340 -17.55 -27.84 -9.90
N GLN A 341 -17.19 -27.48 -8.69
CA GLN A 341 -17.36 -28.35 -7.51
C GLN A 341 -18.84 -28.50 -7.13
N ASP A 342 -19.63 -27.46 -7.42
CA ASP A 342 -21.07 -27.42 -7.22
C ASP A 342 -21.76 -27.29 -8.58
N GLU A 343 -22.62 -28.26 -8.91
CA GLU A 343 -23.31 -28.33 -10.20
C GLU A 343 -24.29 -27.17 -10.39
N GLU A 344 -25.00 -26.75 -9.32
CA GLU A 344 -25.96 -25.64 -9.38
C GLU A 344 -25.23 -24.31 -9.66
N ILE A 345 -24.04 -24.11 -9.07
CA ILE A 345 -23.20 -22.93 -9.31
C ILE A 345 -22.65 -22.95 -10.75
N ALA A 346 -22.24 -24.11 -11.25
CA ALA A 346 -21.78 -24.27 -12.64
C ALA A 346 -22.87 -23.91 -13.65
N GLU A 347 -24.11 -24.37 -13.41
CA GLU A 347 -25.28 -24.02 -14.25
C GLU A 347 -25.59 -22.51 -14.20
N LEU A 348 -25.49 -21.87 -13.00
CA LEU A 348 -25.69 -20.43 -12.87
C LEU A 348 -24.65 -19.63 -13.63
N LEU A 349 -23.39 -20.09 -13.60
CA LEU A 349 -22.31 -19.43 -14.34
C LEU A 349 -22.51 -19.59 -15.85
N ALA A 350 -22.88 -20.80 -16.32
CA ALA A 350 -23.22 -21.04 -17.71
C ALA A 350 -24.37 -20.13 -18.16
N TYR A 351 -25.44 -20.03 -17.35
CA TYR A 351 -26.56 -19.10 -17.61
C TYR A 351 -26.08 -17.64 -17.69
N THR A 352 -25.16 -17.23 -16.79
CA THR A 352 -24.61 -15.87 -16.79
C THR A 352 -23.85 -15.58 -18.09
N ILE A 353 -23.04 -16.53 -18.55
CA ILE A 353 -22.27 -16.44 -19.80
C ILE A 353 -23.20 -16.36 -21.01
N GLU A 354 -24.19 -17.27 -21.11
CA GLU A 354 -25.15 -17.30 -22.22
C GLU A 354 -26.01 -16.01 -22.29
N ASN A 355 -26.35 -15.42 -21.14
CA ASN A 355 -27.17 -14.22 -21.04
C ASN A 355 -26.35 -12.95 -20.68
N LYS A 356 -25.07 -12.94 -21.00
CA LYS A 356 -24.14 -11.88 -20.64
C LYS A 356 -24.65 -10.48 -21.00
N GLU A 357 -25.22 -10.32 -22.20
CA GLU A 357 -25.72 -9.03 -22.67
C GLU A 357 -26.86 -8.46 -21.82
N ILE A 358 -27.52 -9.29 -21.01
CA ILE A 358 -28.62 -8.89 -20.14
C ILE A 358 -28.15 -8.72 -18.70
N VAL A 359 -27.43 -9.72 -18.17
CA VAL A 359 -27.14 -9.81 -16.73
C VAL A 359 -25.74 -9.29 -16.36
N ALA A 360 -24.80 -9.26 -17.32
CA ALA A 360 -23.38 -8.98 -17.11
C ALA A 360 -22.76 -8.16 -18.25
N ARG A 361 -23.51 -7.19 -18.78
CA ARG A 361 -23.20 -6.47 -20.03
C ARG A 361 -21.81 -5.83 -20.07
N SER A 362 -21.34 -5.32 -18.93
CA SER A 362 -20.05 -4.63 -18.85
C SER A 362 -18.85 -5.56 -18.65
N ILE A 363 -19.08 -6.83 -18.31
CA ILE A 363 -18.00 -7.79 -18.06
C ILE A 363 -17.26 -8.05 -19.38
N ARG A 364 -15.99 -7.67 -19.40
CA ARG A 364 -15.07 -7.90 -20.53
C ARG A 364 -14.20 -9.12 -20.30
N GLN A 365 -13.87 -9.38 -19.05
CA GLN A 365 -12.94 -10.42 -18.64
C GLN A 365 -13.54 -11.23 -17.50
N MET A 366 -13.55 -12.54 -17.67
CA MET A 366 -13.87 -13.49 -16.60
C MET A 366 -12.68 -14.43 -16.43
N VAL A 367 -12.10 -14.45 -15.22
CA VAL A 367 -10.94 -15.26 -14.89
C VAL A 367 -11.38 -16.39 -13.97
N VAL A 368 -10.85 -17.59 -14.20
CA VAL A 368 -11.12 -18.78 -13.40
C VAL A 368 -9.82 -19.44 -12.97
N ALA A 369 -9.81 -20.01 -11.77
CA ALA A 369 -8.65 -20.72 -11.22
C ALA A 369 -8.53 -22.18 -11.70
N ASN A 370 -9.34 -22.59 -12.68
CA ASN A 370 -9.27 -23.90 -13.31
C ASN A 370 -8.13 -23.96 -14.34
N GLU A 371 -7.64 -25.18 -14.62
CA GLU A 371 -6.86 -25.44 -15.82
C GLU A 371 -7.79 -25.56 -17.02
N GLU A 372 -7.30 -25.27 -18.22
CA GLU A 372 -8.11 -25.25 -19.46
C GLU A 372 -8.90 -26.55 -19.72
N HIS A 373 -8.39 -27.68 -19.22
CA HIS A 373 -8.99 -29.00 -19.39
C HIS A 373 -9.87 -29.46 -18.22
N ASP A 374 -10.07 -28.63 -17.21
CA ASP A 374 -10.79 -28.97 -15.97
C ASP A 374 -12.05 -28.12 -15.78
N LEU A 375 -12.61 -27.62 -16.90
CA LEU A 375 -13.87 -26.88 -16.86
C LEU A 375 -15.05 -27.85 -16.93
N PRO A 376 -16.15 -27.58 -16.20
CA PRO A 376 -17.42 -28.29 -16.45
C PRO A 376 -17.90 -28.12 -17.88
N TRP A 377 -18.34 -29.21 -18.50
CA TRP A 377 -18.81 -29.18 -19.89
C TRP A 377 -19.94 -28.16 -20.16
N VAL A 378 -20.78 -27.90 -19.16
CA VAL A 378 -21.86 -26.89 -19.21
C VAL A 378 -21.32 -25.50 -19.47
N ILE A 379 -20.19 -25.16 -18.81
CA ILE A 379 -19.53 -23.86 -18.97
C ILE A 379 -18.83 -23.79 -20.34
N GLU A 380 -18.15 -24.85 -20.75
CA GLU A 380 -17.53 -24.91 -22.08
C GLU A 380 -18.58 -24.73 -23.20
N GLU A 381 -19.74 -25.39 -23.07
CA GLU A 381 -20.84 -25.24 -24.03
C GLU A 381 -21.40 -23.81 -24.05
N ALA A 382 -21.58 -23.18 -22.88
CA ALA A 382 -22.03 -21.81 -22.76
C ALA A 382 -21.05 -20.82 -23.40
N CYS A 383 -19.75 -21.02 -23.19
CA CYS A 383 -18.70 -20.23 -23.82
C CYS A 383 -18.70 -20.35 -25.34
N ALA A 384 -18.86 -21.58 -25.83
CA ALA A 384 -18.95 -21.84 -27.29
C ALA A 384 -20.17 -21.18 -27.93
N LYS A 385 -21.35 -21.21 -27.27
CA LYS A 385 -22.58 -20.58 -27.75
C LYS A 385 -22.53 -19.07 -27.77
N SER A 386 -21.90 -18.47 -26.78
CA SER A 386 -21.86 -17.00 -26.60
C SER A 386 -20.60 -16.33 -27.18
N GLU A 387 -19.69 -17.11 -27.79
CA GLU A 387 -18.39 -16.67 -28.28
C GLU A 387 -17.55 -15.94 -27.16
N PHE A 388 -17.81 -16.29 -25.91
CA PHE A 388 -17.14 -15.69 -24.76
C PHE A 388 -15.91 -16.53 -24.38
N GLN A 389 -14.76 -15.85 -24.18
CA GLN A 389 -13.53 -16.51 -23.79
C GLN A 389 -13.27 -16.30 -22.29
N LEU A 390 -13.10 -17.41 -21.57
CA LEU A 390 -12.59 -17.40 -20.21
C LEU A 390 -11.07 -17.26 -20.23
N GLN A 391 -10.54 -16.60 -19.21
CA GLN A 391 -9.12 -16.55 -18.96
C GLN A 391 -8.79 -17.48 -17.79
N PHE A 392 -7.66 -18.16 -17.88
CA PHE A 392 -7.15 -19.05 -16.83
C PHE A 392 -6.07 -18.33 -16.05
N GLY A 393 -6.19 -18.29 -14.69
CA GLY A 393 -5.35 -17.55 -13.80
C GLY A 393 -4.39 -18.41 -12.98
#